data_4660e4a446725d2b985eff7d4328016f
#
_entry.id   4660e4a446725d2b985eff7d4328016f
#
_cell.length_a   1.000
_cell.length_b   1.000
_cell.length_c   1.000
_cell.angle_alpha   90.00
_cell.angle_beta   90.00
_cell.angle_gamma   90.00
#
_symmetry.space_group_name_H-M   'P 1'
#
loop_
_entity.id
_entity.type
_entity.pdbx_description
1 polymer ?
#
loop_
_entity_poly.entity_id
_entity_poly.type
_entity_poly.pdbx_seq_one_letter_code
_entity_poly.pdbx_strand_id
1 'polypeptide(L)'
;GTFLQASNAGEQALISLVLKYIGDSQGNIADLFCGVGTFSYPLAANPKNKITAVDSSDELLAGFQKSVNHNTIPNIKISRKNLFKYPLDANELKGFDIVVFDPPRAGAAAQTAQIAAMPDEDKPQKVIAVSCNPHTFVNDANTLISGGYRIIEITLVDQFVYSTHSELVALFEKL
;
A
#
# COMPACT_ATOMS: atom_id res chain seq x y z
N GLY A 1 6.30 -24.50 8.35
CA GLY A 1 7.52 -24.58 9.08
C GLY A 1 7.93 -23.27 9.73
N THR A 2 9.13 -23.24 10.27
CA THR A 2 9.67 -22.05 10.95
C THR A 2 9.78 -20.84 10.05
N PHE A 3 10.08 -21.04 8.75
CA PHE A 3 10.15 -19.93 7.78
C PHE A 3 8.78 -19.25 7.63
N LEU A 4 7.71 -20.03 7.47
CA LEU A 4 6.36 -19.49 7.34
C LEU A 4 5.92 -18.74 8.59
N GLN A 5 6.26 -19.26 9.78
CA GLN A 5 5.96 -18.60 11.05
C GLN A 5 6.69 -17.26 11.18
N ALA A 6 7.98 -17.23 10.83
CA ALA A 6 8.77 -16.00 10.89
C ALA A 6 8.25 -14.98 9.87
N SER A 7 7.90 -15.42 8.65
CA SER A 7 7.30 -14.58 7.62
C SER A 7 5.95 -14.02 8.08
N ASN A 8 5.13 -14.86 8.71
CA ASN A 8 3.83 -14.44 9.25
C ASN A 8 3.98 -13.42 10.37
N ALA A 9 4.98 -13.57 11.25
CA ALA A 9 5.23 -12.61 12.33
C ALA A 9 5.62 -11.24 11.77
N GLY A 10 6.53 -11.19 10.80
CA GLY A 10 6.91 -9.95 10.13
C GLY A 10 5.75 -9.32 9.36
N GLU A 11 4.99 -10.14 8.66
CA GLU A 11 3.80 -9.69 7.93
C GLU A 11 2.74 -9.12 8.87
N GLN A 12 2.50 -9.76 10.03
CA GLN A 12 1.56 -9.25 11.02
C GLN A 12 2.01 -7.91 11.61
N ALA A 13 3.32 -7.72 11.79
CA ALA A 13 3.85 -6.44 12.25
C ALA A 13 3.58 -5.33 11.23
N LEU A 14 3.77 -5.61 9.94
CA LEU A 14 3.46 -4.65 8.87
C LEU A 14 1.97 -4.33 8.82
N ILE A 15 1.13 -5.35 8.89
CA ILE A 15 -0.33 -5.17 8.90
C ILE A 15 -0.75 -4.28 10.08
N SER A 16 -0.22 -4.56 11.27
CA SER A 16 -0.54 -3.79 12.47
C SER A 16 -0.16 -2.31 12.33
N LEU A 17 0.99 -2.03 11.70
CA LEU A 17 1.42 -0.65 11.46
C LEU A 17 0.53 0.05 10.43
N VAL A 18 0.20 -0.62 9.34
CA VAL A 18 -0.69 -0.06 8.33
C VAL A 18 -2.04 0.27 8.96
N LEU A 19 -2.61 -0.64 9.75
CA LEU A 19 -3.88 -0.39 10.43
C LEU A 19 -3.78 0.75 11.44
N LYS A 20 -2.66 0.84 12.17
CA LYS A 20 -2.40 1.94 13.09
C LYS A 20 -2.39 3.29 12.37
N TYR A 21 -1.74 3.35 11.21
CA TYR A 21 -1.63 4.58 10.43
C TYR A 21 -2.95 4.94 9.73
N ILE A 22 -3.76 3.96 9.36
CA ILE A 22 -5.13 4.21 8.92
C ILE A 22 -5.92 4.90 10.04
N GLY A 23 -5.76 4.42 11.29
CA GLY A 23 -6.45 4.96 12.43
C GLY A 23 -7.97 4.93 12.25
N ASP A 24 -8.61 6.07 12.52
CA ASP A 24 -10.05 6.22 12.36
C ASP A 24 -10.47 6.62 10.94
N SER A 25 -9.50 6.79 10.04
CA SER A 25 -9.79 7.12 8.64
C SER A 25 -10.46 5.94 7.95
N GLN A 26 -11.37 6.24 7.05
CA GLN A 26 -12.11 5.23 6.30
C GLN A 26 -12.55 5.80 4.96
N GLY A 27 -12.98 4.93 4.06
CA GLY A 27 -13.51 5.31 2.76
C GLY A 27 -12.93 4.48 1.63
N ASN A 28 -12.63 5.11 0.52
CA ASN A 28 -12.05 4.46 -0.66
C ASN A 28 -10.53 4.35 -0.52
N ILE A 29 -10.02 3.13 -0.53
CA ILE A 29 -8.61 2.84 -0.32
C ILE A 29 -8.06 2.12 -1.55
N ALA A 30 -6.97 2.63 -2.11
CA ALA A 30 -6.20 1.92 -3.13
C ALA A 30 -5.08 1.16 -2.44
N ASP A 31 -5.02 -0.16 -2.68
CA ASP A 31 -3.94 -1.04 -2.21
C ASP A 31 -3.11 -1.41 -3.44
N LEU A 32 -2.01 -0.70 -3.63
CA LEU A 32 -1.18 -0.80 -4.82
C LEU A 32 0.00 -1.75 -4.58
N PHE A 33 0.34 -2.53 -5.60
CA PHE A 33 1.28 -3.66 -5.48
C PHE A 33 0.74 -4.67 -4.45
N CYS A 34 -0.52 -5.01 -4.58
CA CYS A 34 -1.28 -5.71 -3.54
C CYS A 34 -0.92 -7.19 -3.38
N GLY A 35 -0.31 -7.80 -4.38
CA GLY A 35 -0.02 -9.24 -4.35
C GLY A 35 -1.28 -10.06 -4.11
N VAL A 36 -1.26 -10.88 -3.07
CA VAL A 36 -2.39 -11.74 -2.68
C VAL A 36 -3.37 -11.06 -1.72
N GLY A 37 -3.19 -9.76 -1.46
CA GLY A 37 -4.11 -9.00 -0.64
C GLY A 37 -3.77 -8.94 0.84
N THR A 38 -2.49 -9.00 1.17
CA THR A 38 -2.00 -8.95 2.56
C THR A 38 -2.60 -7.80 3.36
N PHE A 39 -2.70 -6.61 2.76
CA PHE A 39 -3.29 -5.44 3.42
C PHE A 39 -4.78 -5.28 3.09
N SER A 40 -5.20 -5.73 1.93
CA SER A 40 -6.60 -5.60 1.50
C SER A 40 -7.56 -6.28 2.46
N TYR A 41 -7.26 -7.50 2.91
CA TYR A 41 -8.13 -8.22 3.82
C TYR A 41 -8.36 -7.51 5.15
N PRO A 42 -7.31 -7.13 5.90
CA PRO A 42 -7.51 -6.41 7.15
C PRO A 42 -8.17 -5.04 6.96
N LEU A 43 -7.89 -4.34 5.86
CA LEU A 43 -8.55 -3.07 5.55
C LEU A 43 -10.05 -3.26 5.28
N ALA A 44 -10.41 -4.33 4.58
CA ALA A 44 -11.78 -4.65 4.24
C ALA A 44 -12.60 -5.16 5.44
N ALA A 45 -11.94 -5.49 6.56
CA ALA A 45 -12.63 -5.88 7.78
C ALA A 45 -13.54 -4.76 8.31
N ASN A 46 -13.21 -3.50 8.04
CA ASN A 46 -14.12 -2.39 8.25
C ASN A 46 -15.03 -2.27 7.01
N PRO A 47 -16.35 -2.55 7.15
CA PRO A 47 -17.27 -2.55 6.00
C PRO A 47 -17.46 -1.16 5.38
N LYS A 48 -17.05 -0.09 6.05
CA LYS A 48 -17.08 1.27 5.50
C LYS A 48 -15.94 1.52 4.53
N ASN A 49 -14.94 0.64 4.48
CA ASN A 49 -13.85 0.73 3.51
C ASN A 49 -14.23 0.01 2.23
N LYS A 50 -13.90 0.64 1.10
CA LYS A 50 -13.96 0.02 -0.23
C LYS A 50 -12.53 -0.03 -0.75
N ILE A 51 -12.05 -1.24 -0.99
CA ILE A 51 -10.66 -1.48 -1.38
C ILE A 51 -10.59 -1.73 -2.88
N THR A 52 -9.73 -1.00 -3.56
CA THR A 52 -9.32 -1.31 -4.93
C THR A 52 -7.88 -1.79 -4.87
N ALA A 53 -7.68 -3.07 -5.10
CA ALA A 53 -6.40 -3.72 -5.03
C ALA A 53 -5.82 -3.89 -6.44
N VAL A 54 -4.58 -3.46 -6.65
CA VAL A 54 -3.96 -3.42 -7.98
C VAL A 54 -2.58 -4.08 -7.93
N ASP A 55 -2.34 -4.97 -8.88
CA ASP A 55 -1.04 -5.61 -9.11
C ASP A 55 -0.93 -6.05 -10.57
N SER A 56 0.26 -6.44 -10.99
CA SER A 56 0.51 -6.91 -12.35
C SER A 56 0.52 -8.43 -12.48
N SER A 57 0.70 -9.18 -11.40
CA SER A 57 0.87 -10.63 -11.42
C SER A 57 -0.46 -11.35 -11.63
N ASP A 58 -0.64 -11.96 -12.79
CA ASP A 58 -1.83 -12.76 -13.08
C ASP A 58 -2.02 -13.89 -12.08
N GLU A 59 -0.93 -14.55 -11.71
CA GLU A 59 -0.96 -15.69 -10.78
C GLU A 59 -1.42 -15.26 -9.38
N LEU A 60 -0.80 -14.20 -8.84
CA LEU A 60 -1.17 -13.71 -7.52
C LEU A 60 -2.60 -13.19 -7.49
N LEU A 61 -3.00 -12.44 -8.51
CA LEU A 61 -4.35 -11.90 -8.58
C LEU A 61 -5.42 -12.97 -8.78
N ALA A 62 -5.12 -14.03 -9.54
CA ALA A 62 -6.05 -15.14 -9.69
C ALA A 62 -6.31 -15.84 -8.35
N GLY A 63 -5.25 -16.08 -7.57
CA GLY A 63 -5.36 -16.65 -6.23
C GLY A 63 -6.12 -15.73 -5.29
N PHE A 64 -5.83 -14.45 -5.34
CA PHE A 64 -6.50 -13.43 -4.54
C PHE A 64 -8.00 -13.37 -4.86
N GLN A 65 -8.36 -13.29 -6.16
CA GLN A 65 -9.76 -13.25 -6.59
C GLN A 65 -10.52 -14.50 -6.16
N LYS A 66 -9.89 -15.66 -6.29
CA LYS A 66 -10.50 -16.93 -5.86
C LYS A 66 -10.79 -16.92 -4.36
N SER A 67 -9.86 -16.42 -3.56
CA SER A 67 -10.02 -16.30 -2.11
C SER A 67 -11.12 -15.31 -1.73
N VAL A 68 -11.18 -14.15 -2.38
CA VAL A 68 -12.22 -13.14 -2.18
C VAL A 68 -13.60 -13.73 -2.49
N ASN A 69 -13.73 -14.47 -3.59
CA ASN A 69 -14.97 -15.11 -3.98
C ASN A 69 -15.38 -16.19 -2.98
N HIS A 70 -14.44 -17.03 -2.57
CA HIS A 70 -14.69 -18.11 -1.61
C HIS A 70 -15.16 -17.58 -0.26
N ASN A 71 -14.58 -16.49 0.22
CA ASN A 71 -14.90 -15.89 1.51
C ASN A 71 -16.00 -14.84 1.43
N THR A 72 -16.55 -14.60 0.26
CA THR A 72 -17.63 -13.64 0.02
C THR A 72 -17.33 -12.27 0.62
N ILE A 73 -16.22 -11.63 0.16
CA ILE A 73 -15.83 -10.31 0.63
C ILE A 73 -16.29 -9.27 -0.39
N PRO A 74 -17.35 -8.50 -0.10
CA PRO A 74 -18.00 -7.66 -1.10
C PRO A 74 -17.28 -6.32 -1.36
N ASN A 75 -16.40 -5.90 -0.47
CA ASN A 75 -15.79 -4.56 -0.51
C ASN A 75 -14.34 -4.56 -0.98
N ILE A 76 -13.92 -5.62 -1.68
CA ILE A 76 -12.62 -5.67 -2.37
C ILE A 76 -12.86 -5.82 -3.86
N LYS A 77 -12.33 -4.89 -4.64
CA LYS A 77 -12.26 -4.96 -6.09
C LYS A 77 -10.81 -5.17 -6.50
N ILE A 78 -10.55 -6.14 -7.36
CA ILE A 78 -9.21 -6.47 -7.82
C ILE A 78 -9.05 -6.01 -9.26
N SER A 79 -7.94 -5.36 -9.57
CA SER A 79 -7.62 -4.85 -10.88
C SER A 79 -6.19 -5.18 -11.25
N ARG A 80 -5.97 -5.57 -12.51
CA ARG A 80 -4.64 -5.87 -13.03
C ARG A 80 -4.07 -4.66 -13.74
N LYS A 81 -2.87 -4.20 -13.31
CA LYS A 81 -2.16 -3.12 -13.98
C LYS A 81 -0.67 -3.19 -13.64
N ASN A 82 0.18 -2.96 -14.60
CA ASN A 82 1.62 -2.81 -14.36
C ASN A 82 1.89 -1.37 -13.91
N LEU A 83 1.99 -1.18 -12.60
CA LEU A 83 2.11 0.15 -11.99
C LEU A 83 3.48 0.81 -12.21
N PHE A 84 4.50 0.05 -12.62
CA PHE A 84 5.79 0.62 -13.00
C PHE A 84 5.70 1.34 -14.34
N LYS A 85 5.02 0.72 -15.28
CA LYS A 85 4.91 1.21 -16.66
C LYS A 85 3.68 2.10 -16.83
N TYR A 86 2.58 1.74 -16.17
CA TYR A 86 1.29 2.41 -16.27
C TYR A 86 0.74 2.67 -14.87
N PRO A 87 1.29 3.67 -14.15
CA PRO A 87 0.76 4.02 -12.83
C PRO A 87 -0.69 4.51 -12.93
N LEU A 88 -1.42 4.48 -11.84
CA LEU A 88 -2.71 5.13 -11.78
C LEU A 88 -2.51 6.64 -11.98
N ASP A 89 -3.20 7.21 -12.95
CA ASP A 89 -3.12 8.63 -13.24
C ASP A 89 -4.06 9.45 -12.33
N ALA A 90 -4.08 10.77 -12.50
CA ALA A 90 -4.89 11.66 -11.68
C ALA A 90 -6.38 11.31 -11.74
N ASN A 91 -6.90 10.92 -12.91
CA ASN A 91 -8.30 10.54 -13.05
C ASN A 91 -8.61 9.24 -12.33
N GLU A 92 -7.72 8.25 -12.44
CA GLU A 92 -7.88 6.96 -11.77
C GLU A 92 -7.72 7.08 -10.25
N LEU A 93 -6.87 7.99 -9.79
CA LEU A 93 -6.62 8.24 -8.36
C LEU A 93 -7.71 9.08 -7.70
N LYS A 94 -8.45 9.85 -8.49
CA LYS A 94 -9.49 10.74 -7.96
C LYS A 94 -10.57 9.92 -7.26
N GLY A 95 -10.92 10.33 -6.06
CA GLY A 95 -11.93 9.64 -5.27
C GLY A 95 -11.37 8.67 -4.23
N PHE A 96 -10.07 8.37 -4.26
CA PHE A 96 -9.45 7.62 -3.17
C PHE A 96 -9.11 8.56 -2.01
N ASP A 97 -9.51 8.14 -0.82
CA ASP A 97 -9.22 8.86 0.43
C ASP A 97 -7.83 8.48 0.95
N ILE A 98 -7.42 7.26 0.72
CA ILE A 98 -6.17 6.69 1.22
C ILE A 98 -5.53 5.84 0.12
N VAL A 99 -4.20 5.96 -0.03
CA VAL A 99 -3.41 5.07 -0.87
C VAL A 99 -2.40 4.34 0.01
N VAL A 100 -2.38 3.02 -0.10
CA VAL A 100 -1.35 2.15 0.49
C VAL A 100 -0.55 1.57 -0.66
N PHE A 101 0.77 1.60 -0.59
CA PHE A 101 1.59 0.92 -1.59
C PHE A 101 2.75 0.15 -0.96
N ASP A 102 3.02 -1.03 -1.50
CA ASP A 102 4.08 -1.93 -1.06
C ASP A 102 4.85 -2.45 -2.28
N PRO A 103 5.69 -1.59 -2.89
CA PRO A 103 6.37 -1.93 -4.13
C PRO A 103 7.54 -2.89 -3.89
N PRO A 104 8.00 -3.57 -4.96
CA PRO A 104 9.29 -4.27 -4.92
C PRO A 104 10.45 -3.29 -4.67
N ARG A 105 11.68 -3.83 -4.60
CA ARG A 105 12.89 -3.07 -4.30
C ARG A 105 13.12 -1.84 -5.19
N ALA A 106 12.61 -1.87 -6.41
CA ALA A 106 12.70 -0.73 -7.34
C ALA A 106 11.95 0.52 -6.88
N GLY A 107 11.04 0.38 -5.91
CA GLY A 107 10.23 1.48 -5.40
C GLY A 107 9.04 1.79 -6.29
N ALA A 108 8.42 2.92 -6.05
CA ALA A 108 7.17 3.34 -6.70
C ALA A 108 7.30 4.74 -7.34
N ALA A 109 8.43 5.03 -7.99
CA ALA A 109 8.73 6.37 -8.51
C ALA A 109 7.65 6.91 -9.46
N ALA A 110 7.21 6.09 -10.43
CA ALA A 110 6.19 6.51 -11.39
C ALA A 110 4.85 6.78 -10.70
N GLN A 111 4.48 5.95 -9.74
CA GLN A 111 3.21 6.08 -9.04
C GLN A 111 3.19 7.29 -8.09
N THR A 112 4.26 7.50 -7.33
CA THR A 112 4.34 8.66 -6.42
C THR A 112 4.37 9.96 -7.20
N ALA A 113 4.99 9.98 -8.38
CA ALA A 113 4.97 11.15 -9.26
C ALA A 113 3.53 11.51 -9.68
N GLN A 114 2.69 10.52 -9.99
CA GLN A 114 1.29 10.77 -10.33
C GLN A 114 0.49 11.31 -9.15
N ILE A 115 0.70 10.78 -7.96
CA ILE A 115 0.03 11.29 -6.75
C ILE A 115 0.47 12.74 -6.50
N ALA A 116 1.77 13.02 -6.57
CA ALA A 116 2.30 14.35 -6.32
C ALA A 116 1.80 15.39 -7.31
N ALA A 117 1.53 14.98 -8.55
CA ALA A 117 1.08 15.88 -9.62
C ALA A 117 -0.43 16.13 -9.63
N MET A 118 -1.20 15.45 -8.80
CA MET A 118 -2.65 15.66 -8.75
C MET A 118 -2.99 17.08 -8.29
N PRO A 119 -4.17 17.60 -8.69
CA PRO A 119 -4.71 18.80 -8.04
C PRO A 119 -4.85 18.59 -6.53
N ASP A 120 -4.55 19.61 -5.74
CA ASP A 120 -4.53 19.50 -4.28
C ASP A 120 -5.86 19.00 -3.71
N GLU A 121 -6.97 19.48 -4.26
CA GLU A 121 -8.31 19.08 -3.81
C GLU A 121 -8.64 17.62 -4.07
N ASP A 122 -7.96 16.98 -5.00
CA ASP A 122 -8.23 15.59 -5.38
C ASP A 122 -7.26 14.60 -4.71
N LYS A 123 -6.20 15.09 -4.09
CA LYS A 123 -5.17 14.23 -3.48
C LYS A 123 -5.74 13.39 -2.34
N PRO A 124 -5.32 12.12 -2.22
CA PRO A 124 -5.63 11.31 -1.03
C PRO A 124 -5.18 12.02 0.25
N GLN A 125 -5.99 11.94 1.29
CA GLN A 125 -5.66 12.56 2.60
C GLN A 125 -4.46 11.88 3.24
N LYS A 126 -4.33 10.57 3.07
CA LYS A 126 -3.23 9.76 3.60
C LYS A 126 -2.60 8.94 2.50
N VAL A 127 -1.28 8.82 2.58
CA VAL A 127 -0.51 7.84 1.81
C VAL A 127 0.31 7.04 2.81
N ILE A 128 0.20 5.73 2.75
CA ILE A 128 0.94 4.82 3.61
C ILE A 128 1.89 4.02 2.72
N ALA A 129 3.18 4.21 2.93
CA ALA A 129 4.23 3.56 2.16
C ALA A 129 4.84 2.43 2.96
N VAL A 130 4.80 1.22 2.41
CA VAL A 130 5.56 0.08 2.90
C VAL A 130 6.75 -0.08 1.97
N SER A 131 7.95 -0.22 2.51
CA SER A 131 9.16 -0.31 1.69
C SER A 131 10.13 -1.33 2.23
N CYS A 132 10.71 -2.13 1.32
CA CYS A 132 11.80 -3.05 1.62
C CYS A 132 13.17 -2.49 1.24
N ASN A 133 13.24 -1.26 0.73
CA ASN A 133 14.47 -0.63 0.26
C ASN A 133 14.53 0.84 0.69
N PRO A 134 15.36 1.17 1.70
CA PRO A 134 15.46 2.55 2.17
C PRO A 134 15.89 3.56 1.11
N HIS A 135 16.71 3.15 0.13
CA HIS A 135 17.19 4.05 -0.91
C HIS A 135 16.08 4.51 -1.84
N THR A 136 15.25 3.59 -2.32
CA THR A 136 14.11 3.94 -3.18
C THR A 136 13.01 4.62 -2.39
N PHE A 137 12.86 4.27 -1.11
CA PHE A 137 11.92 4.96 -0.23
C PHE A 137 12.23 6.44 -0.10
N VAL A 138 13.49 6.83 0.05
CA VAL A 138 13.88 8.25 0.15
C VAL A 138 13.43 9.02 -1.09
N ASN A 139 13.61 8.46 -2.28
CA ASN A 139 13.16 9.08 -3.51
C ASN A 139 11.65 9.25 -3.56
N ASP A 140 10.91 8.19 -3.21
CA ASP A 140 9.44 8.22 -3.17
C ASP A 140 8.93 9.23 -2.14
N ALA A 141 9.55 9.27 -0.95
CA ALA A 141 9.21 10.21 0.10
C ALA A 141 9.43 11.66 -0.35
N ASN A 142 10.56 11.94 -0.97
CA ASN A 142 10.87 13.28 -1.47
C ASN A 142 9.86 13.73 -2.51
N THR A 143 9.43 12.84 -3.40
CA THR A 143 8.40 13.13 -4.40
C THR A 143 7.08 13.49 -3.73
N LEU A 144 6.64 12.72 -2.75
CA LEU A 144 5.41 13.00 -2.01
C LEU A 144 5.49 14.32 -1.23
N ILE A 145 6.61 14.59 -0.58
CA ILE A 145 6.81 15.84 0.16
C ILE A 145 6.75 17.04 -0.78
N SER A 146 7.44 16.97 -1.93
CA SER A 146 7.37 18.00 -2.96
C SER A 146 5.96 18.19 -3.52
N GLY A 147 5.14 17.14 -3.46
CA GLY A 147 3.75 17.16 -3.91
C GLY A 147 2.74 17.60 -2.86
N GLY A 148 3.18 18.11 -1.71
CA GLY A 148 2.27 18.67 -0.71
C GLY A 148 1.90 17.70 0.41
N TYR A 149 2.67 16.66 0.62
CA TYR A 149 2.53 15.75 1.77
C TYR A 149 3.59 16.06 2.83
N ARG A 150 3.31 15.67 4.05
CA ARG A 150 4.30 15.65 5.13
C ARG A 150 4.39 14.26 5.73
N ILE A 151 5.57 13.89 6.19
CA ILE A 151 5.76 12.64 6.93
C ILE A 151 5.29 12.87 8.36
N ILE A 152 4.36 12.03 8.81
CA ILE A 152 3.86 12.04 10.17
C ILE A 152 4.67 11.09 11.04
N GLU A 153 4.96 9.89 10.53
CA GLU A 153 5.66 8.86 11.29
C GLU A 153 6.32 7.88 10.32
N ILE A 154 7.48 7.36 10.72
CA ILE A 154 8.18 6.26 10.06
C ILE A 154 8.52 5.22 11.12
N THR A 155 8.21 3.97 10.87
CA THR A 155 8.57 2.86 11.74
C THR A 155 9.36 1.82 10.97
N LEU A 156 10.52 1.45 11.51
CA LEU A 156 11.34 0.35 10.97
C LEU A 156 10.87 -0.96 11.59
N VAL A 157 10.79 -2.00 10.76
CA VAL A 157 10.40 -3.33 11.18
C VAL A 157 11.51 -4.31 10.80
N ASP A 158 12.14 -4.90 11.79
CA ASP A 158 13.10 -5.99 11.58
C ASP A 158 12.34 -7.32 11.61
N GLN A 159 12.30 -7.99 10.45
CA GLN A 159 11.56 -9.24 10.33
C GLN A 159 12.30 -10.43 10.94
N PHE A 160 13.64 -10.39 10.94
CA PHE A 160 14.47 -11.48 11.44
C PHE A 160 15.70 -10.92 12.17
N VAL A 161 16.10 -11.58 13.26
CA VAL A 161 17.26 -11.19 14.06
C VAL A 161 18.55 -11.18 13.26
N TYR A 162 18.68 -12.04 12.27
CA TYR A 162 19.88 -12.17 11.43
C TYR A 162 19.67 -11.73 9.99
N SER A 163 18.53 -11.10 9.69
CA SER A 163 18.24 -10.63 8.34
C SER A 163 18.93 -9.30 8.06
N THR A 164 19.49 -9.17 6.85
CA THR A 164 19.93 -7.88 6.33
C THR A 164 18.78 -7.10 5.70
N HIS A 165 17.59 -7.70 5.65
CA HIS A 165 16.39 -7.08 5.09
C HIS A 165 15.55 -6.47 6.20
N SER A 166 15.40 -5.16 6.13
CA SER A 166 14.47 -4.43 6.98
C SER A 166 13.35 -3.87 6.13
N GLU A 167 12.18 -3.84 6.71
CA GLU A 167 11.01 -3.16 6.15
C GLU A 167 10.80 -1.86 6.90
N LEU A 168 10.18 -0.90 6.26
CA LEU A 168 9.69 0.29 6.92
C LEU A 168 8.25 0.58 6.50
N VAL A 169 7.52 1.25 7.38
CA VAL A 169 6.19 1.75 7.08
C VAL A 169 6.15 3.23 7.45
N ALA A 170 5.72 4.06 6.52
CA ALA A 170 5.66 5.50 6.70
C ALA A 170 4.25 6.01 6.43
N LEU A 171 3.82 6.94 7.28
CA LEU A 171 2.56 7.65 7.13
C LEU A 171 2.82 9.05 6.60
N PHE A 172 2.18 9.39 5.49
CA PHE A 172 2.15 10.73 4.93
C PHE A 172 0.73 11.27 5.02
N GLU A 173 0.61 12.53 5.39
CA GLU A 173 -0.67 13.24 5.35
C GLU A 173 -0.56 14.48 4.46
N LYS A 174 -1.63 14.77 3.77
CA LYS A 174 -1.74 15.95 2.92
C LYS A 174 -1.68 17.23 3.77
N LEU A 175 -0.93 18.21 3.31
CA LEU A 175 -0.87 19.56 3.90
C LEU A 175 -2.20 20.30 3.79
#